data_861f42371456eb66fad7cb6f1f8ec583
#
_entry.id   861f42371456eb66fad7cb6f1f8ec583
#
_cell.length_a   1.000
_cell.length_b   1.000
_cell.length_c   1.000
_cell.angle_alpha   90.00
_cell.angle_beta   90.00
_cell.angle_gamma   90.00
#
_symmetry.space_group_name_H-M   'P 1'
#
loop_
_entity.id
_entity.type
_entity.pdbx_description
1 polymer ?
#
loop_
_entity_poly.entity_id
_entity_poly.type
_entity_poly.pdbx_seq_one_letter_code
_entity_poly.pdbx_strand_id
1 'polypeptide(L)' 'MSKQDIIEISGVVEELLPAGTFKVTLESGQMIIAHLAGKMRLNKIRLAVADRVKVEMTPYDLTKGRITFRY' A
#
# COMPACT_ATOMS: atom_id res chain seq x y z
N MET A 1 21.60 -11.73 -8.06
CA MET A 1 20.82 -11.89 -7.83
C MET A 1 19.95 -11.33 -8.11
N SER A 2 19.24 -11.68 -8.05
CA SER A 2 18.36 -11.03 -8.52
C SER A 2 17.76 -10.22 -7.63
N LYS A 3 17.31 -9.18 -8.02
CA LYS A 3 16.62 -8.37 -7.33
C LYS A 3 15.34 -8.87 -7.04
N GLN A 4 14.72 -8.46 -6.05
CA GLN A 4 13.42 -8.73 -5.87
C GLN A 4 12.58 -8.14 -6.85
N ASP A 5 11.61 -8.79 -7.35
CA ASP A 5 10.66 -8.27 -8.27
C ASP A 5 9.62 -7.52 -7.48
N ILE A 6 9.70 -6.22 -7.51
CA ILE A 6 8.77 -5.35 -6.81
C ILE A 6 7.85 -4.72 -7.82
N ILE A 7 6.56 -4.82 -7.58
CA ILE A 7 5.55 -4.18 -8.42
C ILE A 7 5.09 -2.94 -7.69
N GLU A 8 5.20 -1.79 -8.34
CA GLU A 8 4.70 -0.54 -7.77
C GLU A 8 3.45 -0.16 -8.52
N ILE A 9 2.37 0.11 -7.80
CA ILE A 9 1.13 0.46 -8.43
C ILE A 9 0.41 1.45 -7.54
N SER A 10 -0.30 2.39 -8.13
CA SER A 10 -1.06 3.37 -7.38
C SER A 10 -2.41 2.80 -7.00
N GLY A 11 -2.94 3.29 -5.90
CA GLY A 11 -4.25 2.88 -5.45
C GLY A 11 -4.89 3.96 -4.60
N VAL A 12 -6.09 3.69 -4.13
CA VAL A 12 -6.85 4.61 -3.30
C VAL A 12 -7.24 3.90 -2.02
N VAL A 13 -7.07 4.57 -0.90
CA VAL A 13 -7.44 4.01 0.40
C VAL A 13 -8.94 3.96 0.49
N GLU A 14 -9.50 2.76 0.69
CA GLU A 14 -10.95 2.58 0.77
C GLU A 14 -11.43 2.54 2.20
N GLU A 15 -10.62 2.00 3.08
CA GLU A 15 -11.06 1.81 4.45
C GLU A 15 -9.87 1.75 5.37
N LEU A 16 -10.00 2.30 6.57
CA LEU A 16 -8.97 2.20 7.58
C LEU A 16 -9.28 1.00 8.45
N LEU A 17 -8.35 0.08 8.55
CA LEU A 17 -8.55 -1.16 9.29
C LEU A 17 -7.77 -1.13 10.60
N PRO A 18 -8.08 -2.02 11.54
CA PRO A 18 -7.35 -2.05 12.80
C PRO A 18 -5.89 -2.41 12.59
N ALA A 19 -5.07 -2.16 13.59
CA ALA A 19 -3.67 -2.54 13.61
C ALA A 19 -2.82 -1.86 12.55
N GLY A 20 -3.24 -0.69 12.10
CA GLY A 20 -2.40 0.08 11.18
C GLY A 20 -2.40 -0.44 9.77
N THR A 21 -3.45 -1.16 9.39
CA THR A 21 -3.57 -1.63 8.01
C THR A 21 -4.67 -0.87 7.30
N PHE A 22 -4.71 -1.00 5.98
CA PHE A 22 -5.62 -0.24 5.15
C PHE A 22 -6.13 -1.11 4.02
N LYS A 23 -7.38 -0.94 3.65
CA LYS A 23 -7.91 -1.59 2.47
C LYS A 23 -7.70 -0.61 1.32
N VAL A 24 -7.01 -1.05 0.29
CA VAL A 24 -6.66 -0.19 -0.85
C VAL A 24 -7.16 -0.82 -2.12
N THR A 25 -7.81 -0.02 -2.97
CA THR A 25 -8.21 -0.46 -4.29
C THR A 25 -7.16 0.02 -5.28
N LEU A 26 -6.51 -0.91 -5.93
CA LEU A 26 -5.45 -0.59 -6.89
C LEU A 26 -6.03 -0.08 -8.19
N GLU A 27 -5.21 0.58 -8.98
CA GLU A 27 -5.64 1.06 -10.29
C GLU A 27 -6.15 -0.06 -11.17
N SER A 28 -5.65 -1.26 -10.96
CA SER A 28 -6.12 -2.42 -11.72
C SER A 28 -7.51 -2.88 -11.31
N GLY A 29 -8.05 -2.32 -10.25
CA GLY A 29 -9.36 -2.72 -9.74
C GLY A 29 -9.30 -3.75 -8.64
N GLN A 30 -8.11 -4.27 -8.35
CA GLN A 30 -7.98 -5.28 -7.31
C GLN A 30 -7.90 -4.61 -5.95
N MET A 31 -8.51 -5.23 -4.95
CA MET A 31 -8.39 -4.74 -3.60
C MET A 31 -7.36 -5.53 -2.85
N ILE A 32 -6.57 -4.85 -2.04
CA ILE A 32 -5.55 -5.49 -1.24
C ILE A 32 -5.57 -4.91 0.16
N ILE A 33 -4.90 -5.60 1.07
CA ILE A 33 -4.66 -5.10 2.42
C ILE A 33 -3.23 -4.59 2.45
N ALA A 34 -3.05 -3.36 2.87
CA ALA A 34 -1.73 -2.75 2.86
C ALA A 34 -1.38 -2.17 4.23
N HIS A 35 -0.10 -2.05 4.50
CA HIS A 35 0.38 -1.42 5.71
C HIS A 35 1.41 -0.37 5.33
N LEU A 36 1.71 0.54 6.25
CA LEU A 36 2.68 1.59 5.95
C LEU A 36 4.09 1.03 5.92
N ALA A 37 4.88 1.50 4.98
CA ALA A 37 6.30 1.19 4.96
C ALA A 37 6.96 1.85 6.18
N GLY A 38 8.11 1.34 6.55
CA GLY A 38 8.80 1.82 7.74
C GLY A 38 9.04 3.31 7.73
N LYS A 39 9.49 3.88 6.59
CA LYS A 39 9.77 5.29 6.57
C LYS A 39 8.49 6.13 6.67
N MET A 40 7.37 5.61 6.22
CA MET A 40 6.11 6.31 6.37
C MET A 40 5.70 6.36 7.83
N ARG A 41 5.97 5.29 8.57
CA ARG A 41 5.68 5.28 9.99
C ARG A 41 6.59 6.23 10.74
N LEU A 42 7.86 6.27 10.38
CA LEU A 42 8.80 7.14 11.03
C LEU A 42 8.43 8.60 10.82
N ASN A 43 7.90 8.92 9.67
CA ASN A 43 7.51 10.29 9.37
C ASN A 43 6.10 10.61 9.85
N LYS A 44 5.46 9.67 10.51
CA LYS A 44 4.13 9.86 11.07
C LYS A 44 3.13 10.32 10.03
N ILE A 45 3.24 9.75 8.84
CA ILE A 45 2.31 10.06 7.77
C ILE A 45 0.97 9.42 8.10
N ARG A 46 -0.09 10.22 8.01
CA ARG A 46 -1.42 9.71 8.26
C ARG A 46 -2.17 9.59 6.96
N LEU A 47 -2.96 8.54 6.84
CA LEU A 47 -3.77 8.34 5.66
C LEU A 47 -5.24 8.43 6.03
N ALA A 48 -6.04 8.82 5.05
CA ALA A 48 -7.49 8.90 5.22
C ALA A 48 -8.14 8.19 4.05
N VAL A 49 -9.42 7.88 4.20
CA VAL A 49 -10.18 7.29 3.11
C VAL A 49 -10.15 8.24 1.92
N ALA A 50 -10.00 7.68 0.74
CA ALA A 50 -9.90 8.39 -0.53
C ALA A 50 -8.53 8.99 -0.83
N ASP A 51 -7.55 8.82 0.06
CA ASP A 51 -6.19 9.27 -0.25
C ASP A 51 -5.59 8.37 -1.32
N ARG A 52 -4.82 8.97 -2.21
CA ARG A 52 -4.12 8.21 -3.24
C ARG A 52 -2.73 7.86 -2.74
N VAL A 53 -2.33 6.63 -2.94
CA VAL A 53 -1.06 6.14 -2.42
C VAL A 53 -0.36 5.27 -3.46
N LYS A 54 0.94 5.11 -3.28
CA LYS A 54 1.71 4.17 -4.06
C LYS A 54 1.97 2.95 -3.19
N VAL A 55 1.74 1.78 -3.74
CA VAL A 55 1.87 0.52 -3.04
C VAL A 55 2.93 -0.33 -3.71
N GLU A 56 3.77 -0.96 -2.92
CA GLU A 56 4.72 -1.96 -3.40
C GLU A 56 4.20 -3.33 -3.05
N MET A 57 4.27 -4.24 -4.01
CA MET A 57 3.84 -5.62 -3.82
C MET A 57 4.85 -6.53 -4.45
N THR A 58 4.85 -7.80 -4.06
CA THR A 58 5.66 -8.78 -4.75
C THR A 58 4.74 -9.66 -5.59
N PRO A 59 5.22 -10.22 -6.69
CA PRO A 59 4.39 -11.11 -7.48
C PRO A 59 4.04 -12.40 -6.74
N TYR A 60 4.72 -12.67 -5.64
CA TYR A 60 4.43 -13.88 -4.88
C TYR A 60 3.23 -13.73 -3.97
N ASP A 61 2.79 -12.50 -3.69
CA ASP A 61 1.63 -12.30 -2.85
C ASP A 61 0.94 -11.02 -3.31
N LEU A 62 -0.05 -11.16 -4.16
CA LEU A 62 -0.75 -10.02 -4.72
C LEU A 62 -1.97 -9.61 -3.90
N THR A 63 -2.09 -10.13 -2.68
CA THR A 63 -3.20 -9.76 -1.81
C THR A 63 -2.77 -8.78 -0.73
N LYS A 64 -1.48 -8.55 -0.58
CA LYS A 64 -0.95 -7.65 0.44
C LYS A 64 0.05 -6.70 -0.18
N GLY A 65 0.17 -5.54 0.39
CA GLY A 65 1.12 -4.57 -0.11
C GLY A 65 1.62 -3.68 0.98
N ARG A 66 2.58 -2.81 0.61
CA ARG A 66 3.18 -1.87 1.52
C ARG A 66 3.06 -0.48 0.91
N ILE A 67 2.50 0.45 1.65
CA ILE A 67 2.32 1.81 1.17
C ILE A 67 3.63 2.55 1.37
N THR A 68 4.20 3.04 0.27
CA THR A 68 5.50 3.70 0.31
C THR A 68 5.42 5.19 0.03
N PHE A 69 4.27 5.68 -0.44
CA PHE A 69 4.17 7.09 -0.79
C PHE A 69 2.70 7.51 -0.78
N ARG A 70 2.44 8.73 -0.35
CA ARG A 70 1.11 9.29 -0.41
C ARG A 70 1.17 10.50 -1.36
N TYR A 71 0.33 10.49 -2.36
CA TYR A 71 0.31 11.58 -3.35
C TYR A 71 -0.31 12.86 -2.81
#